data_0f97a170d5172f08bac4c86c0792aad8
#
_entry.id   0f97a170d5172f08bac4c86c0792aad8
#
_cell.length_a   1.000
_cell.length_b   1.000
_cell.length_c   1.000
_cell.angle_alpha   90.00
_cell.angle_beta   90.00
_cell.angle_gamma   90.00
#
_symmetry.space_group_name_H-M   'P 1'
#
loop_
_entity.id
_entity.type
_entity.pdbx_description
1 polymer ?
#
loop_
_entity_poly.entity_id
_entity_poly.type
_entity_poly.pdbx_seq_one_letter_code
_entity_poly.pdbx_strand_id
1 'polypeptide(L)'
;MLHRAAQLLEAEFGPQWRTVADMLGTEGLRKRVGKELTSFMAYPERGEGGNSQWRGNCSPEVVAALLRYCLDDKRYYGKDTSTFTLLDPMSGSGTSKAAADRYQVRSLLYDLNPAPAYGKGNWNALKDEVEDSADLIFFHPPYHNMIQYSGNIWGTPHPDDLSRCENYSDF
;
A
#
# COMPACT_ATOMS: atom_id res chain seq x y z
N MET A 1 -7.68 12.96 17.18
CA MET A 1 -6.20 12.89 17.28
C MET A 1 -5.75 12.05 18.49
N LEU A 2 -6.16 12.34 19.73
CA LEU A 2 -5.72 11.62 20.94
C LEU A 2 -6.10 10.13 20.97
N HIS A 3 -7.29 9.75 20.52
CA HIS A 3 -7.76 8.36 20.58
C HIS A 3 -6.92 7.44 19.67
N ARG A 4 -6.55 7.92 18.50
CA ARG A 4 -5.73 7.14 17.56
C ARG A 4 -4.26 7.11 17.97
N ALA A 5 -3.74 8.21 18.52
CA ALA A 5 -2.42 8.20 19.15
C ALA A 5 -2.35 7.12 20.25
N ALA A 6 -3.42 7.00 21.04
CA ALA A 6 -3.54 5.96 22.05
C ALA A 6 -3.51 4.55 21.45
N GLN A 7 -4.28 4.29 20.40
CA GLN A 7 -4.32 2.99 19.72
C GLN A 7 -2.95 2.60 19.13
N LEU A 8 -2.28 3.55 18.46
CA LEU A 8 -0.95 3.32 17.89
C LEU A 8 0.11 3.06 18.98
N LEU A 9 0.06 3.83 20.06
CA LEU A 9 0.97 3.64 21.19
C LEU A 9 0.68 2.33 21.94
N GLU A 10 -0.59 1.95 22.07
CA GLU A 10 -0.98 0.69 22.69
C GLU A 10 -0.53 -0.51 21.85
N ALA A 11 -0.64 -0.44 20.53
CA ALA A 11 -0.15 -1.45 19.60
C ALA A 11 1.39 -1.58 19.63
N GLU A 12 2.10 -0.46 19.78
CA GLU A 12 3.57 -0.44 19.79
C GLU A 12 4.17 -0.78 21.17
N PHE A 13 3.56 -0.29 22.27
CA PHE A 13 4.12 -0.35 23.62
C PHE A 13 3.28 -1.19 24.62
N GLY A 14 2.18 -1.79 24.15
CA GLY A 14 1.27 -2.56 24.99
C GLY A 14 0.73 -1.72 26.16
N PRO A 15 0.58 -2.32 27.37
CA PRO A 15 -0.01 -1.64 28.53
C PRO A 15 0.73 -0.38 28.99
N GLN A 16 1.99 -0.21 28.58
CA GLN A 16 2.83 0.91 29.00
C GLN A 16 2.61 2.17 28.15
N TRP A 17 1.75 2.13 27.15
CA TRP A 17 1.54 3.24 26.21
C TRP A 17 1.17 4.58 26.88
N ARG A 18 0.46 4.54 28.02
CA ARG A 18 0.10 5.75 28.77
C ARG A 18 1.33 6.49 29.33
N THR A 19 2.24 5.74 29.91
CA THR A 19 3.51 6.28 30.41
C THR A 19 4.33 6.87 29.30
N VAL A 20 4.39 6.19 28.13
CA VAL A 20 5.07 6.72 26.96
C VAL A 20 4.39 7.98 26.41
N ALA A 21 3.06 8.04 26.40
CA ALA A 21 2.30 9.21 26.01
C ALA A 21 2.58 10.41 26.92
N ASP A 22 2.62 10.20 28.24
CA ASP A 22 2.93 11.24 29.23
C ASP A 22 4.36 11.75 29.07
N MET A 23 5.33 10.88 28.81
CA MET A 23 6.73 11.24 28.56
C MET A 23 6.93 12.06 27.27
N LEU A 24 6.17 11.74 26.20
CA LEU A 24 6.27 12.42 24.91
C LEU A 24 5.58 13.80 24.92
N GLY A 25 4.58 13.97 25.78
CA GLY A 25 3.74 15.16 25.74
C GLY A 25 2.97 15.35 24.43
N THR A 26 2.17 16.41 24.34
CA THR A 26 1.31 16.66 23.16
C THR A 26 2.10 16.86 21.87
N GLU A 27 3.25 17.52 21.93
CA GLU A 27 4.09 17.78 20.76
C GLU A 27 4.84 16.51 20.31
N GLY A 28 5.36 15.73 21.24
CA GLY A 28 5.99 14.44 20.93
C GLY A 28 5.00 13.43 20.34
N LEU A 29 3.75 13.43 20.84
CA LEU A 29 2.67 12.63 20.28
C LEU A 29 2.32 13.07 18.85
N ARG A 30 2.24 14.37 18.59
CA ARG A 30 2.02 14.91 17.24
C ARG A 30 3.15 14.50 16.28
N LYS A 31 4.40 14.62 16.70
CA LYS A 31 5.57 14.20 15.90
C LYS A 31 5.59 12.68 15.62
N ARG A 32 5.10 11.88 16.54
CA ARG A 32 5.09 10.42 16.39
C ARG A 32 3.89 9.91 15.58
N VAL A 33 2.72 10.54 15.74
CA VAL A 33 1.50 10.22 15.00
C VAL A 33 1.46 10.89 13.64
N GLY A 34 2.03 12.10 13.55
CA GLY A 34 2.09 12.90 12.33
C GLY A 34 3.47 12.84 11.68
N LYS A 35 4.04 11.65 11.46
CA LYS A 35 5.13 11.56 10.48
C LYS A 35 4.57 12.02 9.16
N GLU A 36 4.90 13.25 8.83
CA GLU A 36 4.54 13.84 7.55
C GLU A 36 5.07 12.93 6.43
N LEU A 37 4.25 12.70 5.43
CA LEU A 37 4.72 12.05 4.22
C LEU A 37 5.80 12.94 3.60
N THR A 38 6.95 12.37 3.37
CA THR A 38 8.06 13.03 2.67
C THR A 38 8.21 12.43 1.29
N SER A 39 8.78 13.19 0.36
CA SER A 39 9.13 12.70 -0.97
C SER A 39 10.21 11.61 -0.94
N PHE A 40 10.86 11.43 0.19
CA PHE A 40 11.86 10.39 0.43
C PHE A 40 11.43 9.51 1.60
N MET A 41 11.23 8.21 1.32
CA MET A 41 10.92 7.19 2.32
C MET A 41 11.99 6.11 2.26
N ALA A 42 12.69 5.89 3.38
CA ALA A 42 13.67 4.83 3.52
C ALA A 42 13.24 3.88 4.64
N TYR A 43 13.08 2.62 4.28
CA TYR A 43 12.77 1.54 5.20
C TYR A 43 13.92 0.52 5.11
N PRO A 44 14.90 0.56 6.02
CA PRO A 44 16.04 -0.37 6.04
C PRO A 44 15.58 -1.83 6.10
N GLU A 45 14.50 -2.08 6.83
CA GLU A 45 13.83 -3.37 6.87
C GLU A 45 12.53 -3.28 6.04
N ARG A 46 12.33 -4.29 5.18
CA ARG A 46 11.18 -4.31 4.29
C ARG A 46 9.84 -4.31 5.03
N GLY A 47 9.80 -4.85 6.23
CA GLY A 47 8.56 -5.13 6.95
C GLY A 47 7.89 -6.43 6.48
N GLU A 48 6.83 -6.84 7.20
CA GLU A 48 6.08 -8.06 6.93
C GLU A 48 5.00 -7.83 5.88
N GLY A 49 4.82 -8.84 5.01
CA GLY A 49 3.75 -8.90 4.01
C GLY A 49 4.23 -8.84 2.56
N GLY A 50 3.38 -9.31 1.66
CA GLY A 50 3.72 -9.58 0.27
C GLY A 50 4.79 -10.67 0.13
N ASN A 51 5.39 -10.76 -1.05
CA ASN A 51 6.48 -11.71 -1.32
C ASN A 51 7.80 -10.96 -1.52
N SER A 52 8.75 -11.12 -0.58
CA SER A 52 10.07 -10.48 -0.67
C SER A 52 10.92 -10.93 -1.88
N GLN A 53 10.64 -12.11 -2.41
CA GLN A 53 11.31 -12.66 -3.60
C GLN A 53 10.69 -12.16 -4.92
N TRP A 54 9.51 -11.54 -4.86
CA TRP A 54 8.89 -10.96 -6.05
C TRP A 54 9.67 -9.72 -6.48
N ARG A 55 10.25 -9.79 -7.67
CA ARG A 55 11.05 -8.69 -8.22
C ARG A 55 10.17 -7.46 -8.45
N GLY A 56 10.70 -6.29 -8.12
CA GLY A 56 10.00 -5.03 -8.31
C GLY A 56 8.94 -4.71 -7.25
N ASN A 57 8.78 -5.53 -6.20
CA ASN A 57 7.86 -5.16 -5.12
C ASN A 57 8.41 -4.03 -4.25
N CYS A 58 7.54 -3.19 -3.71
CA CYS A 58 7.90 -2.18 -2.72
C CYS A 58 7.82 -2.72 -1.28
N SER A 59 8.28 -1.93 -0.32
CA SER A 59 8.08 -2.22 1.10
C SER A 59 6.61 -2.02 1.49
N PRO A 60 5.98 -2.94 2.24
CA PRO A 60 4.66 -2.74 2.82
C PRO A 60 4.57 -1.48 3.68
N GLU A 61 5.68 -1.05 4.26
CA GLU A 61 5.74 0.16 5.09
C GLU A 61 5.47 1.45 4.30
N VAL A 62 5.74 1.47 2.99
CA VAL A 62 5.36 2.59 2.11
C VAL A 62 3.83 2.71 2.06
N VAL A 63 3.14 1.62 1.75
CA VAL A 63 1.67 1.60 1.69
C VAL A 63 1.07 1.88 3.06
N ALA A 64 1.64 1.30 4.11
CA ALA A 64 1.24 1.53 5.49
C ALA A 64 1.36 3.01 5.90
N ALA A 65 2.44 3.69 5.48
CA ALA A 65 2.62 5.12 5.74
C ALA A 65 1.57 5.97 5.03
N LEU A 66 1.24 5.65 3.77
CA LEU A 66 0.19 6.31 3.01
C LEU A 66 -1.20 6.11 3.65
N LEU A 67 -1.53 4.87 3.99
CA LEU A 67 -2.79 4.56 4.69
C LEU A 67 -2.90 5.32 6.00
N ARG A 68 -1.85 5.30 6.82
CA ARG A 68 -1.83 6.04 8.08
C ARG A 68 -2.06 7.53 7.87
N TYR A 69 -1.40 8.13 6.89
CA TYR A 69 -1.58 9.54 6.57
C TYR A 69 -3.02 9.85 6.17
N CYS A 70 -3.61 9.05 5.26
CA CYS A 70 -4.99 9.25 4.81
C CYS A 70 -6.01 9.03 5.92
N LEU A 71 -5.83 7.99 6.75
CA LEU A 71 -6.73 7.69 7.85
C LEU A 71 -6.65 8.70 9.00
N ASP A 72 -5.54 9.45 9.11
CA ASP A 72 -5.40 10.56 10.05
C ASP A 72 -6.12 11.85 9.58
N ASP A 73 -6.58 11.89 8.32
CA ASP A 73 -7.40 12.99 7.82
C ASP A 73 -8.71 13.09 8.60
N LYS A 74 -9.16 14.32 8.84
CA LYS A 74 -10.40 14.62 9.60
C LYS A 74 -11.63 13.93 9.03
N ARG A 75 -11.65 13.62 7.71
CA ARG A 75 -12.76 12.95 7.06
C ARG A 75 -12.95 11.51 7.53
N TYR A 76 -11.86 10.86 7.96
CA TYR A 76 -11.86 9.46 8.39
C TYR A 76 -11.63 9.29 9.89
N TYR A 77 -11.24 10.35 10.58
CA TYR A 77 -10.93 10.31 12.01
C TYR A 77 -12.13 9.82 12.84
N GLY A 78 -11.92 8.75 13.61
CA GLY A 78 -12.96 8.16 14.44
C GLY A 78 -14.03 7.36 13.69
N LYS A 79 -13.93 7.23 12.35
CA LYS A 79 -14.78 6.34 11.56
C LYS A 79 -14.25 4.91 11.57
N ASP A 80 -15.12 3.97 11.24
CA ASP A 80 -14.75 2.59 10.98
C ASP A 80 -13.82 2.55 9.75
N THR A 81 -12.60 2.03 9.93
CA THR A 81 -11.61 1.92 8.86
C THR A 81 -12.05 0.98 7.74
N SER A 82 -12.99 0.06 8.00
CA SER A 82 -13.56 -0.82 6.98
C SER A 82 -14.33 -0.07 5.88
N THR A 83 -14.73 1.18 6.14
CA THR A 83 -15.36 2.06 5.14
C THR A 83 -14.35 2.71 4.20
N PHE A 84 -13.05 2.67 4.52
CA PHE A 84 -11.98 3.18 3.67
C PHE A 84 -11.56 2.13 2.64
N THR A 85 -11.44 2.53 1.39
CA THR A 85 -11.09 1.63 0.29
C THR A 85 -9.74 2.01 -0.34
N LEU A 86 -8.79 1.06 -0.30
CA LEU A 86 -7.54 1.12 -1.03
C LEU A 86 -7.69 0.39 -2.37
N LEU A 87 -7.35 1.04 -3.46
CA LEU A 87 -7.23 0.44 -4.79
C LEU A 87 -5.77 0.26 -5.16
N ASP A 88 -5.40 -0.94 -5.61
CA ASP A 88 -4.12 -1.22 -6.26
C ASP A 88 -4.38 -1.94 -7.60
N PRO A 89 -4.20 -1.22 -8.74
CA PRO A 89 -4.46 -1.78 -10.07
C PRO A 89 -3.31 -2.66 -10.60
N MET A 90 -2.21 -2.80 -9.85
CA MET A 90 -1.04 -3.61 -10.20
C MET A 90 -0.50 -4.33 -8.97
N SER A 91 -1.36 -5.12 -8.32
CA SER A 91 -1.15 -5.63 -6.96
C SER A 91 0.02 -6.61 -6.80
N GLY A 92 0.47 -7.23 -7.89
CA GLY A 92 1.64 -8.10 -7.94
C GLY A 92 1.67 -9.15 -6.83
N SER A 93 2.62 -9.04 -5.93
CA SER A 93 2.80 -9.97 -4.81
C SER A 93 1.88 -9.73 -3.61
N GLY A 94 0.98 -8.73 -3.67
CA GLY A 94 0.04 -8.41 -2.59
C GLY A 94 0.62 -7.58 -1.45
N THR A 95 1.61 -6.74 -1.72
CA THR A 95 2.19 -5.83 -0.71
C THR A 95 1.13 -4.88 -0.15
N SER A 96 0.30 -4.29 -1.00
CA SER A 96 -0.81 -3.43 -0.63
C SER A 96 -1.89 -4.16 0.17
N LYS A 97 -2.14 -5.46 -0.13
CA LYS A 97 -3.04 -6.30 0.66
C LYS A 97 -2.59 -6.42 2.10
N ALA A 98 -1.31 -6.72 2.31
CA ALA A 98 -0.76 -6.86 3.66
C ALA A 98 -0.89 -5.57 4.48
N ALA A 99 -0.66 -4.41 3.84
CA ALA A 99 -0.85 -3.12 4.48
C ALA A 99 -2.34 -2.84 4.77
N ALA A 100 -3.24 -3.14 3.82
CA ALA A 100 -4.68 -2.97 4.00
C ALA A 100 -5.22 -3.80 5.18
N ASP A 101 -4.79 -5.05 5.31
CA ASP A 101 -5.18 -5.92 6.43
C ASP A 101 -4.72 -5.38 7.77
N ARG A 102 -3.49 -4.90 7.86
CA ARG A 102 -2.93 -4.27 9.07
C ARG A 102 -3.79 -3.11 9.58
N TYR A 103 -4.36 -2.32 8.66
CA TYR A 103 -5.20 -1.17 8.98
C TYR A 103 -6.70 -1.47 8.93
N GLN A 104 -7.08 -2.72 8.65
CA GLN A 104 -8.47 -3.15 8.54
C GLN A 104 -9.27 -2.31 7.55
N VAL A 105 -8.65 -1.93 6.43
CA VAL A 105 -9.30 -1.22 5.34
C VAL A 105 -9.67 -2.18 4.23
N ARG A 106 -10.76 -1.86 3.50
CA ARG A 106 -11.14 -2.60 2.30
C ARG A 106 -10.06 -2.44 1.23
N SER A 107 -9.73 -3.51 0.51
CA SER A 107 -8.81 -3.46 -0.62
C SER A 107 -9.44 -3.98 -1.91
N LEU A 108 -9.27 -3.21 -2.98
CA LEU A 108 -9.57 -3.58 -4.36
C LEU A 108 -8.25 -3.81 -5.06
N LEU A 109 -7.99 -5.05 -5.41
CA LEU A 109 -6.70 -5.48 -5.96
C LEU A 109 -6.92 -6.07 -7.35
N TYR A 110 -6.19 -5.57 -8.30
CA TYR A 110 -6.25 -6.00 -9.70
C TYR A 110 -4.84 -6.28 -10.22
N ASP A 111 -4.73 -7.16 -11.18
CA ASP A 111 -3.47 -7.46 -11.85
C ASP A 111 -3.71 -8.00 -13.25
N LEU A 112 -2.80 -7.70 -14.18
CA LEU A 112 -2.80 -8.28 -15.52
C LEU A 112 -2.47 -9.77 -15.49
N ASN A 113 -1.69 -10.22 -14.49
CA ASN A 113 -1.42 -11.64 -14.25
C ASN A 113 -2.74 -12.40 -14.08
N PRO A 114 -2.97 -13.50 -14.85
CA PRO A 114 -4.19 -14.28 -14.72
C PRO A 114 -4.37 -14.98 -13.37
N ALA A 115 -3.28 -15.19 -12.63
CA ALA A 115 -3.28 -15.84 -11.33
C ALA A 115 -2.48 -15.04 -10.30
N PRO A 116 -2.95 -13.82 -9.92
CA PRO A 116 -2.28 -13.03 -8.89
C PRO A 116 -2.41 -13.70 -7.52
N ALA A 117 -1.52 -13.35 -6.60
CA ALA A 117 -1.59 -13.86 -5.24
C ALA A 117 -2.88 -13.44 -4.51
N TYR A 118 -3.41 -12.26 -4.86
CA TYR A 118 -4.64 -11.69 -4.29
C TYR A 118 -5.38 -10.87 -5.34
N GLY A 119 -6.71 -10.76 -5.16
CA GLY A 119 -7.54 -9.91 -6.00
C GLY A 119 -7.95 -10.55 -7.33
N LYS A 120 -8.31 -9.70 -8.29
CA LYS A 120 -8.81 -10.09 -9.62
C LYS A 120 -7.67 -10.09 -10.63
N GLY A 121 -7.41 -11.26 -11.22
CA GLY A 121 -6.50 -11.42 -12.35
C GLY A 121 -7.16 -11.16 -13.71
N ASN A 122 -6.36 -11.19 -14.77
CA ASN A 122 -6.76 -10.82 -16.13
C ASN A 122 -7.43 -9.44 -16.20
N TRP A 123 -7.01 -8.52 -15.35
CA TRP A 123 -7.51 -7.16 -15.35
C TRP A 123 -6.44 -6.24 -15.95
N ASN A 124 -6.84 -5.51 -16.97
CA ASN A 124 -5.95 -4.70 -17.78
C ASN A 124 -6.14 -3.21 -17.46
N ALA A 125 -5.18 -2.60 -16.80
CA ALA A 125 -5.24 -1.19 -16.40
C ALA A 125 -5.38 -0.20 -17.57
N LEU A 126 -5.09 -0.62 -18.79
CA LEU A 126 -5.24 0.20 -20.00
C LEU A 126 -6.63 0.11 -20.62
N LYS A 127 -7.43 -0.91 -20.31
CA LYS A 127 -8.67 -1.24 -21.03
C LYS A 127 -9.87 -1.46 -20.13
N ASP A 128 -9.63 -1.95 -18.90
CA ASP A 128 -10.71 -2.31 -17.99
C ASP A 128 -11.03 -1.14 -17.05
N GLU A 129 -12.27 -1.06 -16.64
CA GLU A 129 -12.76 -0.05 -15.71
C GLU A 129 -12.80 -0.58 -14.28
N VAL A 130 -12.65 0.32 -13.32
CA VAL A 130 -12.89 0.05 -11.90
C VAL A 130 -14.34 0.42 -11.61
N GLU A 131 -15.15 -0.55 -11.21
CA GLU A 131 -16.59 -0.36 -10.93
C GLU A 131 -16.84 0.38 -9.61
N ASP A 132 -15.95 0.24 -8.64
CA ASP A 132 -16.06 0.80 -7.30
C ASP A 132 -15.21 2.07 -7.13
N SER A 133 -15.66 2.97 -6.24
CA SER A 133 -14.87 4.11 -5.81
C SER A 133 -13.80 3.71 -4.79
N ALA A 134 -12.70 4.44 -4.78
CA ALA A 134 -11.62 4.26 -3.82
C ALA A 134 -11.23 5.59 -3.14
N ASP A 135 -10.81 5.50 -1.89
CA ASP A 135 -10.33 6.65 -1.11
C ASP A 135 -8.83 6.90 -1.31
N LEU A 136 -8.09 5.85 -1.60
CA LEU A 136 -6.66 5.89 -1.92
C LEU A 136 -6.37 4.95 -3.08
N ILE A 137 -5.67 5.44 -4.09
CA ILE A 137 -5.10 4.62 -5.14
C ILE A 137 -3.60 4.51 -4.90
N PHE A 138 -3.11 3.30 -4.71
CA PHE A 138 -1.69 2.99 -4.70
C PHE A 138 -1.31 2.39 -6.04
N PHE A 139 -0.48 3.10 -6.80
CA PHE A 139 -0.10 2.71 -8.14
C PHE A 139 1.41 2.58 -8.25
N HIS A 140 1.89 1.35 -8.50
CA HIS A 140 3.31 1.03 -8.61
C HIS A 140 3.60 0.27 -9.91
N PRO A 141 3.61 0.98 -11.06
CA PRO A 141 3.80 0.36 -12.37
C PRO A 141 5.22 -0.20 -12.55
N PRO A 142 5.44 -1.07 -13.53
CA PRO A 142 6.77 -1.44 -13.97
C PRO A 142 7.61 -0.21 -14.30
N TYR A 143 8.93 -0.31 -14.13
CA TYR A 143 9.85 0.75 -14.57
C TYR A 143 10.35 0.44 -15.98
N HIS A 144 9.48 0.64 -16.98
CA HIS A 144 9.73 0.26 -18.35
C HIS A 144 10.21 -1.22 -18.42
N ASN A 145 11.21 -1.55 -19.22
CA ASN A 145 11.70 -2.91 -19.42
C ASN A 145 12.77 -3.38 -18.41
N MET A 146 12.94 -2.67 -17.29
CA MET A 146 13.92 -3.05 -16.26
C MET A 146 13.64 -4.45 -15.67
N ILE A 147 12.37 -4.80 -15.50
CA ILE A 147 11.91 -6.12 -15.11
C ILE A 147 10.75 -6.47 -16.03
N GLN A 148 10.92 -7.47 -16.89
CA GLN A 148 9.82 -8.01 -17.70
C GLN A 148 9.02 -9.00 -16.88
N TYR A 149 7.71 -8.75 -16.73
CA TYR A 149 6.83 -9.54 -15.88
C TYR A 149 6.20 -10.71 -16.63
N SER A 150 5.38 -10.44 -17.64
CA SER A 150 4.78 -11.53 -18.43
C SER A 150 5.82 -12.31 -19.23
N GLY A 151 5.71 -13.63 -19.21
CA GLY A 151 6.66 -14.54 -19.84
C GLY A 151 7.93 -14.83 -19.02
N ASN A 152 8.23 -14.03 -17.98
CA ASN A 152 9.40 -14.26 -17.13
C ASN A 152 9.01 -14.47 -15.65
N ILE A 153 8.13 -13.65 -15.11
CA ILE A 153 7.67 -13.77 -13.72
C ILE A 153 6.36 -14.56 -13.68
N TRP A 154 5.49 -14.35 -14.65
CA TRP A 154 4.23 -15.08 -14.78
C TRP A 154 3.87 -15.35 -16.25
N GLY A 155 3.17 -16.43 -16.51
CA GLY A 155 2.51 -16.79 -17.75
C GLY A 155 3.38 -16.70 -19.01
N THR A 156 2.72 -16.38 -20.12
CA THR A 156 3.33 -16.10 -21.42
C THR A 156 3.43 -14.59 -21.65
N PRO A 157 4.28 -14.10 -22.58
CA PRO A 157 4.33 -12.68 -22.93
C PRO A 157 2.96 -12.12 -23.28
N HIS A 158 2.58 -10.99 -22.66
CA HIS A 158 1.31 -10.33 -22.86
C HIS A 158 1.51 -9.00 -23.59
N PRO A 159 0.72 -8.70 -24.65
CA PRO A 159 0.92 -7.49 -25.46
C PRO A 159 0.68 -6.16 -24.69
N ASP A 160 -0.15 -6.19 -23.66
CA ASP A 160 -0.46 -5.01 -22.84
C ASP A 160 0.38 -4.96 -21.54
N ASP A 161 1.42 -5.77 -21.42
CA ASP A 161 2.35 -5.67 -20.31
C ASP A 161 3.28 -4.47 -20.50
N LEU A 162 3.09 -3.43 -19.68
CA LEU A 162 3.89 -2.21 -19.72
C LEU A 162 5.40 -2.46 -19.65
N SER A 163 5.82 -3.55 -18.98
CA SER A 163 7.24 -3.92 -18.92
C SER A 163 7.81 -4.43 -20.23
N ARG A 164 6.99 -4.59 -21.26
CA ARG A 164 7.36 -5.05 -22.59
C ARG A 164 7.27 -4.00 -23.67
N CYS A 165 6.92 -2.76 -23.32
CA CYS A 165 6.97 -1.65 -24.25
C CYS A 165 8.39 -1.48 -24.80
N GLU A 166 8.52 -1.41 -26.13
CA GLU A 166 9.82 -1.28 -26.79
C GLU A 166 10.39 0.12 -26.64
N ASN A 167 9.53 1.12 -26.71
CA ASN A 167 9.92 2.52 -26.64
C ASN A 167 9.33 3.17 -25.37
N TYR A 168 10.03 4.16 -24.86
CA TYR A 168 9.58 4.97 -23.74
C TYR A 168 8.29 5.75 -24.04
N SER A 169 8.04 6.05 -25.33
CA SER A 169 6.82 6.73 -25.78
C SER A 169 5.57 5.86 -25.72
N ASP A 170 5.76 4.53 -25.65
CA ASP A 170 4.66 3.56 -25.64
C ASP A 170 4.34 3.09 -24.22
N PHE A 171 5.21 3.45 -23.27
CA PHE A 171 5.06 3.21 -21.84
C PHE A 171 4.23 4.31 -21.18
#